data_6618f2d48a719fdd8addd5721e1ffdd6
#
_entry.id   6618f2d48a719fdd8addd5721e1ffdd6
#
_cell.length_a   1.000
_cell.length_b   1.000
_cell.length_c   1.000
_cell.angle_alpha   90.00
_cell.angle_beta   90.00
_cell.angle_gamma   90.00
#
_symmetry.space_group_name_H-M   'P 1'
#
loop_
_entity.id
_entity.type
_entity.pdbx_description
1 polymer ?
#
loop_
_entity_poly.entity_id
_entity_poly.type
_entity_poly.pdbx_seq_one_letter_code
_entity_poly.pdbx_strand_id
1 'polypeptide(L)'
;WLSVVAGFPSVIDVTAEDILRRNPRFLTLCKSFDSFFVFGPELVTPDEVDDILALNVSTIHNGRTHATNLVANMTYPPDYLVALHSEVMTLLPGDIISTGTPGAAPIAHGDRVECHIDGFEPLVCPVEDLKLGTRP
;
A
#
# COMPACT_ATOMS: atom_id res chain seq x y z
N TRP A 1 11.79 -11.91 -12.95
CA TRP A 1 10.73 -11.75 -11.94
C TRP A 1 9.41 -11.25 -12.54
N LEU A 2 9.43 -10.34 -13.51
CA LEU A 2 8.21 -9.82 -14.17
C LEU A 2 7.36 -10.92 -14.82
N SER A 3 7.95 -12.04 -15.24
CA SER A 3 7.21 -13.16 -15.84
C SER A 3 6.27 -13.89 -14.87
N VAL A 4 6.38 -13.63 -13.58
CA VAL A 4 5.51 -14.21 -12.52
C VAL A 4 4.63 -13.18 -11.83
N VAL A 5 4.69 -11.91 -12.28
CA VAL A 5 3.89 -10.80 -11.75
C VAL A 5 2.76 -10.50 -12.72
N ALA A 6 1.52 -10.57 -12.24
CA ALA A 6 0.34 -10.25 -13.04
C ALA A 6 0.19 -8.75 -13.28
N GLY A 7 0.64 -7.91 -12.34
CA GLY A 7 0.58 -6.47 -12.45
C GLY A 7 0.84 -5.75 -11.13
N PHE A 8 0.73 -4.44 -11.17
CA PHE A 8 1.02 -3.52 -10.08
C PHE A 8 -0.23 -2.73 -9.72
N PRO A 9 -0.89 -3.02 -8.60
CA PRO A 9 -1.95 -2.17 -8.06
C PRO A 9 -1.36 -1.11 -7.13
N SER A 10 -2.04 0.04 -7.01
CA SER A 10 -1.84 0.94 -5.88
C SER A 10 -2.36 0.30 -4.60
N VAL A 11 -1.68 0.52 -3.46
CA VAL A 11 -2.05 -0.05 -2.16
C VAL A 11 -2.03 1.02 -1.08
N ILE A 12 -3.04 1.00 -0.19
CA ILE A 12 -3.03 1.73 1.08
C ILE A 12 -3.12 0.70 2.20
N ASP A 13 -2.08 0.67 3.05
CA ASP A 13 -1.92 -0.26 4.17
C ASP A 13 -2.15 0.50 5.48
N VAL A 14 -3.39 0.47 5.98
CA VAL A 14 -3.80 1.15 7.20
C VAL A 14 -3.28 0.39 8.42
N THR A 15 -2.83 1.12 9.43
CA THR A 15 -2.23 0.53 10.62
C THR A 15 -2.83 1.11 11.90
N ALA A 16 -3.30 0.24 12.81
CA ALA A 16 -3.70 0.62 14.17
C ALA A 16 -2.44 0.84 15.03
N GLU A 17 -1.90 2.06 14.99
CA GLU A 17 -0.64 2.41 15.65
C GLU A 17 -0.68 2.27 17.18
N ASP A 18 -1.83 2.48 17.79
CA ASP A 18 -2.02 2.28 19.23
C ASP A 18 -1.77 0.83 19.65
N ILE A 19 -2.15 -0.14 18.81
CA ILE A 19 -1.86 -1.57 19.02
C ILE A 19 -0.36 -1.83 18.80
N LEU A 20 0.21 -1.30 17.71
CA LEU A 20 1.61 -1.47 17.38
C LEU A 20 2.53 -0.92 18.49
N ARG A 21 2.18 0.25 19.08
CA ARG A 21 2.93 0.85 20.19
C ARG A 21 2.90 0.04 21.47
N ARG A 22 1.84 -0.75 21.72
CA ARG A 22 1.80 -1.68 22.86
C ARG A 22 2.81 -2.80 22.71
N ASN A 23 2.94 -3.34 21.50
CA ASN A 23 3.90 -4.37 21.20
C ASN A 23 4.20 -4.40 19.69
N PRO A 24 5.44 -4.10 19.27
CA PRO A 24 5.83 -4.11 17.85
C PRO A 24 5.68 -5.49 17.17
N ARG A 25 5.54 -6.57 17.94
CA ARG A 25 5.29 -7.92 17.41
C ARG A 25 3.83 -8.11 16.96
N PHE A 26 2.92 -7.20 17.30
CA PHE A 26 1.52 -7.26 16.90
C PHE A 26 1.26 -6.68 15.49
N LEU A 27 2.27 -6.76 14.61
CA LEU A 27 2.17 -6.20 13.27
C LEU A 27 0.98 -6.76 12.48
N THR A 28 0.79 -8.08 12.49
CA THR A 28 -0.36 -8.72 11.85
C THR A 28 -1.68 -8.22 12.46
N LEU A 29 -1.78 -8.18 13.80
CA LEU A 29 -3.00 -7.73 14.48
C LEU A 29 -3.37 -6.28 14.12
N CYS A 30 -2.39 -5.38 14.05
CA CYS A 30 -2.66 -3.97 13.80
C CYS A 30 -3.01 -3.65 12.33
N LYS A 31 -2.87 -4.61 11.41
CA LYS A 31 -3.14 -4.45 9.97
C LYS A 31 -4.33 -5.29 9.47
N SER A 32 -4.83 -6.24 10.26
CA SER A 32 -5.83 -7.24 9.82
C SER A 32 -7.27 -6.86 10.15
N PHE A 33 -7.56 -5.59 10.40
CA PHE A 33 -8.94 -5.13 10.53
C PHE A 33 -9.61 -5.05 9.16
N ASP A 34 -10.92 -5.23 9.13
CA ASP A 34 -11.71 -5.03 7.92
C ASP A 34 -11.44 -3.65 7.34
N SER A 35 -11.28 -3.57 6.03
CA SER A 35 -10.96 -2.36 5.25
C SER A 35 -9.58 -1.73 5.50
N PHE A 36 -8.68 -2.34 6.27
CA PHE A 36 -7.33 -1.82 6.51
C PHE A 36 -6.36 -2.07 5.35
N PHE A 37 -6.65 -3.03 4.48
CA PHE A 37 -5.88 -3.27 3.26
C PHE A 37 -6.73 -2.90 2.05
N VAL A 38 -6.39 -1.78 1.42
CA VAL A 38 -7.10 -1.26 0.24
C VAL A 38 -6.17 -1.31 -0.95
N PHE A 39 -6.62 -1.82 -2.10
CA PHE A 39 -5.85 -1.89 -3.33
C PHE A 39 -6.72 -1.66 -4.57
N GLY A 40 -6.11 -1.25 -5.65
CA GLY A 40 -6.78 -0.87 -6.89
C GLY A 40 -6.50 0.61 -7.21
N PRO A 41 -7.39 1.32 -7.93
CA PRO A 41 -8.61 0.82 -8.60
C PRO A 41 -8.29 -0.04 -9.83
N GLU A 42 -7.07 -0.01 -10.34
CA GLU A 42 -6.60 -0.75 -11.51
C GLU A 42 -5.45 -1.70 -11.19
N LEU A 43 -5.17 -2.60 -12.09
CA LEU A 43 -3.99 -3.46 -12.11
C LEU A 43 -3.22 -3.14 -13.39
N VAL A 44 -2.12 -2.39 -13.30
CA VAL A 44 -1.26 -2.04 -14.42
C VAL A 44 -0.33 -3.20 -14.72
N THR A 45 -0.33 -3.72 -15.95
CA THR A 45 0.50 -4.88 -16.32
C THR A 45 1.96 -4.50 -16.55
N PRO A 46 2.91 -5.46 -16.43
CA PRO A 46 4.33 -5.15 -16.55
C PRO A 46 4.76 -4.55 -17.90
N ASP A 47 4.00 -4.81 -18.97
CA ASP A 47 4.26 -4.25 -20.30
C ASP A 47 3.75 -2.81 -20.48
N GLU A 48 2.95 -2.30 -19.54
CA GLU A 48 2.48 -0.92 -19.50
C GLU A 48 3.43 0.00 -18.72
N VAL A 49 4.46 -0.55 -18.05
CA VAL A 49 5.42 0.21 -17.23
C VAL A 49 6.82 0.10 -17.84
N ASP A 50 7.34 1.19 -18.38
CA ASP A 50 8.67 1.22 -18.99
C ASP A 50 9.79 0.96 -17.97
N ASP A 51 9.74 1.61 -16.82
CA ASP A 51 10.71 1.46 -15.73
C ASP A 51 10.04 1.63 -14.36
N ILE A 52 9.81 0.52 -13.68
CA ILE A 52 9.17 0.52 -12.37
C ILE A 52 9.98 1.27 -11.29
N LEU A 53 11.32 1.30 -11.42
CA LEU A 53 12.17 1.98 -10.46
C LEU A 53 12.12 3.50 -10.60
N ALA A 54 11.75 4.01 -11.78
CA ALA A 54 11.60 5.43 -12.04
C ALA A 54 10.26 6.02 -11.57
N LEU A 55 9.30 5.20 -11.15
CA LEU A 55 8.00 5.66 -10.69
C LEU A 55 8.10 6.42 -9.37
N ASN A 56 7.42 7.57 -9.28
CA ASN A 56 7.17 8.24 -8.01
C ASN A 56 5.90 7.66 -7.37
N VAL A 57 5.98 7.42 -6.09
CA VAL A 57 4.84 7.06 -5.24
C VAL A 57 4.61 8.18 -4.25
N SER A 58 3.37 8.66 -4.15
CA SER A 58 3.00 9.78 -3.27
C SER A 58 1.84 9.40 -2.36
N THR A 59 1.97 9.73 -1.08
CA THR A 59 0.87 9.71 -0.11
C THR A 59 0.24 11.09 -0.09
N ILE A 60 -1.05 11.16 -0.41
CA ILE A 60 -1.84 12.39 -0.33
C ILE A 60 -2.79 12.29 0.86
N HIS A 61 -2.81 13.32 1.70
CA HIS A 61 -3.68 13.41 2.87
C HIS A 61 -4.49 14.71 2.79
N ASN A 62 -5.79 14.61 2.70
CA ASN A 62 -6.73 15.74 2.58
C ASN A 62 -6.34 16.71 1.44
N GLY A 63 -6.00 16.15 0.27
CA GLY A 63 -5.63 16.91 -0.93
C GLY A 63 -4.24 17.54 -0.88
N ARG A 64 -3.41 17.20 0.10
CA ARG A 64 -2.03 17.70 0.22
C ARG A 64 -1.04 16.54 0.16
N THR A 65 0.02 16.69 -0.61
CA THR A 65 1.13 15.72 -0.60
C THR A 65 1.76 15.68 0.79
N HIS A 66 1.65 14.51 1.43
CA HIS A 66 2.27 14.24 2.73
C HIS A 66 3.71 13.76 2.56
N ALA A 67 3.92 12.84 1.63
CA ALA A 67 5.23 12.29 1.31
C ALA A 67 5.26 11.81 -0.14
N THR A 68 6.43 11.83 -0.76
CA THR A 68 6.69 11.26 -2.08
C THR A 68 8.08 10.66 -2.12
N ASN A 69 8.26 9.60 -2.88
CA ASN A 69 9.58 9.00 -3.11
C ASN A 69 9.58 8.15 -4.39
N LEU A 70 10.76 7.93 -4.96
CA LEU A 70 10.98 7.01 -6.06
C LEU A 70 10.97 5.56 -5.57
N VAL A 71 10.46 4.64 -6.38
CA VAL A 71 10.58 3.20 -6.13
C VAL A 71 12.05 2.78 -6.03
N ALA A 72 12.94 3.37 -6.82
CA ALA A 72 14.38 3.15 -6.75
C ALA A 72 15.00 3.40 -5.36
N ASN A 73 14.37 4.20 -4.52
CA ASN A 73 14.85 4.51 -3.17
C ASN A 73 14.42 3.50 -2.09
N MET A 74 13.71 2.44 -2.47
CA MET A 74 13.36 1.36 -1.55
C MET A 74 14.62 0.66 -1.03
N THR A 75 14.62 0.29 0.25
CA THR A 75 15.70 -0.49 0.86
C THR A 75 15.88 -1.84 0.16
N TYR A 76 14.75 -2.48 -0.19
CA TYR A 76 14.70 -3.71 -0.94
C TYR A 76 13.83 -3.49 -2.19
N PRO A 77 14.36 -3.66 -3.40
CA PRO A 77 13.60 -3.46 -4.62
C PRO A 77 12.52 -4.54 -4.83
N PRO A 78 11.53 -4.30 -5.70
CA PRO A 78 10.39 -5.21 -5.87
C PRO A 78 10.77 -6.65 -6.26
N ASP A 79 11.77 -6.82 -7.13
CA ASP A 79 12.28 -8.14 -7.56
C ASP A 79 12.86 -8.93 -6.38
N TYR A 80 13.62 -8.25 -5.51
CA TYR A 80 14.15 -8.86 -4.28
C TYR A 80 13.01 -9.31 -3.35
N LEU A 81 11.96 -8.50 -3.20
CA LEU A 81 10.82 -8.85 -2.35
C LEU A 81 10.06 -10.07 -2.88
N VAL A 82 9.88 -10.18 -4.20
CA VAL A 82 9.27 -11.37 -4.81
C VAL A 82 10.14 -12.61 -4.55
N ALA A 83 11.44 -12.51 -4.75
CA ALA A 83 12.38 -13.61 -4.50
C ALA A 83 12.35 -14.03 -3.03
N LEU A 84 12.50 -13.07 -2.10
CA LEU A 84 12.51 -13.33 -0.66
C LEU A 84 11.24 -14.03 -0.17
N HIS A 85 10.07 -13.54 -0.58
CA HIS A 85 8.81 -14.15 -0.15
C HIS A 85 8.64 -15.55 -0.73
N SER A 86 9.10 -15.80 -1.96
CA SER A 86 9.04 -17.13 -2.59
C SER A 86 9.96 -18.15 -1.93
N GLU A 87 11.04 -17.72 -1.26
CA GLU A 87 11.93 -18.60 -0.49
C GLU A 87 11.30 -19.09 0.80
N VAL A 88 10.41 -18.31 1.41
CA VAL A 88 9.82 -18.62 2.73
C VAL A 88 8.40 -19.16 2.65
N MET A 89 7.68 -18.90 1.55
CA MET A 89 6.31 -19.38 1.37
C MET A 89 5.99 -19.61 -0.12
N THR A 90 5.05 -20.51 -0.39
CA THR A 90 4.55 -20.68 -1.75
C THR A 90 3.67 -19.49 -2.10
N LEU A 91 4.09 -18.70 -3.10
CA LEU A 91 3.26 -17.62 -3.66
C LEU A 91 2.25 -18.24 -4.63
N LEU A 92 1.00 -17.84 -4.52
CA LEU A 92 -0.10 -18.30 -5.35
C LEU A 92 -0.62 -17.16 -6.24
N PRO A 93 -1.28 -17.48 -7.37
CA PRO A 93 -2.00 -16.47 -8.15
C PRO A 93 -3.03 -15.73 -7.29
N GLY A 94 -2.93 -14.40 -7.26
CA GLY A 94 -3.76 -13.53 -6.44
C GLY A 94 -3.10 -13.05 -5.13
N ASP A 95 -1.92 -13.56 -4.79
CA ASP A 95 -1.15 -13.01 -3.67
C ASP A 95 -0.67 -11.59 -3.99
N ILE A 96 -0.74 -10.70 -3.00
CA ILE A 96 -0.30 -9.31 -3.12
C ILE A 96 0.86 -9.05 -2.16
N ILE A 97 1.96 -8.53 -2.69
CA ILE A 97 3.09 -8.07 -1.90
C ILE A 97 3.01 -6.54 -1.76
N SER A 98 2.68 -6.05 -0.57
CA SER A 98 2.75 -4.63 -0.27
C SER A 98 4.20 -4.23 -0.01
N THR A 99 4.73 -3.37 -0.88
CA THR A 99 6.17 -3.05 -0.91
C THR A 99 6.56 -1.90 0.03
N GLY A 100 5.58 -1.25 0.64
CA GLY A 100 5.80 -0.14 1.58
C GLY A 100 5.27 1.20 1.06
N THR A 101 5.45 2.24 1.86
CA THR A 101 4.94 3.59 1.60
C THR A 101 6.06 4.62 1.74
N PRO A 102 6.06 5.72 0.98
CA PRO A 102 7.03 6.81 1.13
C PRO A 102 6.93 7.53 2.47
N GLY A 103 5.77 7.47 3.15
CA GLY A 103 5.58 8.03 4.48
C GLY A 103 4.16 7.84 4.97
N ALA A 104 4.02 7.42 6.24
CA ALA A 104 2.73 7.24 6.88
C ALA A 104 2.21 8.57 7.47
N ALA A 105 0.91 8.83 7.31
CA ALA A 105 0.20 9.95 7.93
C ALA A 105 -0.76 9.45 9.01
N PRO A 106 -0.87 10.10 10.18
CA PRO A 106 -1.98 9.87 11.10
C PRO A 106 -3.30 10.25 10.42
N ILE A 107 -4.30 9.40 10.53
CA ILE A 107 -5.61 9.60 9.92
C ILE A 107 -6.71 9.61 10.97
N ALA A 108 -7.79 10.35 10.70
CA ALA A 108 -8.95 10.50 11.57
C ALA A 108 -10.26 10.41 10.77
N HIS A 109 -11.37 10.28 11.49
CA HIS A 109 -12.70 10.30 10.87
C HIS A 109 -12.91 11.54 10.00
N GLY A 110 -13.38 11.33 8.78
CA GLY A 110 -13.61 12.36 7.77
C GLY A 110 -12.40 12.70 6.91
N ASP A 111 -11.24 12.14 7.19
CA ASP A 111 -10.07 12.30 6.33
C ASP A 111 -10.24 11.56 5.00
N ARG A 112 -9.46 12.01 4.02
CA ARG A 112 -9.30 11.37 2.72
C ARG A 112 -7.81 11.09 2.49
N VAL A 113 -7.48 9.83 2.28
CA VAL A 113 -6.13 9.37 1.98
C VAL A 113 -6.07 8.86 0.55
N GLU A 114 -4.99 9.20 -0.15
CA GLU A 114 -4.81 8.76 -1.53
C GLU A 114 -3.39 8.23 -1.74
N CYS A 115 -3.28 7.20 -2.56
CA CYS A 115 -2.01 6.74 -3.12
C CYS A 115 -1.97 7.15 -4.59
N HIS A 116 -0.97 7.97 -4.95
CA HIS A 116 -0.70 8.36 -6.33
C HIS A 116 0.61 7.73 -6.79
N ILE A 117 0.57 7.05 -7.93
CA ILE A 117 1.74 6.51 -8.62
C ILE A 117 1.76 7.11 -10.03
N ASP A 118 2.94 7.47 -10.52
CA ASP A 118 3.08 8.04 -11.86
C ASP A 118 2.47 7.12 -12.93
N GLY A 119 1.53 7.66 -13.72
CA GLY A 119 0.86 6.91 -14.78
C GLY A 119 -0.28 6.00 -14.33
N PHE A 120 -0.57 5.89 -13.04
CA PHE A 120 -1.64 5.05 -12.50
C PHE A 120 -2.85 5.90 -12.11
N GLU A 121 -4.03 5.28 -12.14
CA GLU A 121 -5.23 5.90 -11.57
C GLU A 121 -5.08 6.03 -10.05
N PRO A 122 -5.35 7.20 -9.45
CA PRO A 122 -5.22 7.39 -8.02
C PRO A 122 -6.13 6.46 -7.20
N LEU A 123 -5.57 5.76 -6.23
CA LEU A 123 -6.36 5.04 -5.24
C LEU A 123 -6.79 6.02 -4.15
N VAL A 124 -8.11 6.12 -3.95
CA VAL A 124 -8.72 7.07 -3.01
C VAL A 124 -9.46 6.31 -1.92
N CYS A 125 -9.16 6.63 -0.66
CA CYS A 125 -9.75 5.98 0.51
C CYS A 125 -10.32 7.04 1.48
N PRO A 126 -11.66 7.14 1.64
CA PRO A 126 -12.26 7.92 2.72
C PRO A 126 -12.09 7.17 4.05
N VAL A 127 -11.89 7.92 5.13
CA VAL A 127 -11.68 7.38 6.48
C VAL A 127 -12.93 7.57 7.34
N GLU A 128 -13.48 6.47 7.85
CA GLU A 128 -14.60 6.50 8.76
C GLU A 128 -14.26 5.80 10.09
N ASP A 129 -14.54 6.47 11.22
CA ASP A 129 -14.53 5.83 12.51
C ASP A 129 -15.90 5.17 12.76
N LEU A 130 -15.91 3.84 12.83
CA LEU A 130 -17.13 3.06 13.03
C LEU A 130 -17.85 3.34 14.34
N LYS A 131 -17.20 3.98 15.30
CA LYS A 131 -17.83 4.42 16.56
C LYS A 131 -18.56 5.74 16.41
N LEU A 132 -18.20 6.55 15.42
CA LEU A 132 -18.80 7.86 15.11
C LEU A 132 -19.79 7.78 13.95
N GLY A 133 -19.64 6.81 13.06
CA GLY A 133 -20.56 6.54 11.96
C GLY A 133 -21.89 5.96 12.49
N THR A 134 -23.00 6.39 11.94
CA THR A 134 -24.30 5.74 12.14
C THR A 134 -24.20 4.36 11.48
N ARG A 135 -24.20 3.29 12.27
CA ARG A 135 -24.44 1.95 11.71
C ARG A 135 -25.77 1.95 10.96
N PRO A 136 -25.82 1.41 9.72
CA PRO A 136 -27.09 1.22 9.03
C PRO A 136 -28.05 0.32 9.83
#